data_92ef65de4d5b9b6670f046de0a4dc688
#
_entry.id   92ef65de4d5b9b6670f046de0a4dc688
#
_cell.length_a   1.000
_cell.length_b   1.000
_cell.length_c   1.000
_cell.angle_alpha   90.00
_cell.angle_beta   90.00
_cell.angle_gamma   90.00
#
_symmetry.space_group_name_H-M   'P 1'
#
loop_
_entity.id
_entity.type
_entity.pdbx_description
1 polymer ?
#
loop_
_entity_poly.entity_id
_entity_poly.type
_entity_poly.pdbx_seq_one_letter_code
_entity_poly.pdbx_strand_id
1 'polypeptide(L)'
;MPTQSLFDGTIAALQKTLNAGSLRHKVLTSNIANIDTPNYKAFEVVMEDELKKNNRPAEPIELVRTSSRHLSGRYSSSNPIKIKTVDSSGNNFRADGNTVDLDRTMGKLAENTILYRSAAQIIKKKFQGLKNAIQGGSK
;
A
#
# COMPACT_ATOMS: atom_id res chain seq x y z
N MET A 1 26.36 -0.56 -20.27
CA MET A 1 26.15 -1.26 -18.97
C MET A 1 24.98 -0.54 -18.30
N PRO A 2 23.81 -1.21 -18.10
CA PRO A 2 22.75 -0.58 -17.34
C PRO A 2 23.25 -0.40 -15.90
N THR A 3 23.30 0.82 -15.41
CA THR A 3 23.54 1.12 -14.01
C THR A 3 22.40 0.47 -13.21
N GLN A 4 22.66 -0.71 -12.65
CA GLN A 4 21.75 -1.31 -11.68
C GLN A 4 21.67 -0.33 -10.52
N SER A 5 20.51 0.31 -10.40
CA SER A 5 20.19 1.17 -9.27
C SER A 5 20.39 0.35 -8.01
N LEU A 6 21.22 0.84 -7.07
CA LEU A 6 21.43 0.24 -5.74
C LEU A 6 20.11 -0.03 -5.01
N PHE A 7 19.05 0.67 -5.39
CA PHE A 7 17.68 0.45 -4.95
C PHE A 7 16.94 -0.37 -6.00
N ASP A 8 17.09 -1.68 -5.88
CA ASP A 8 16.44 -2.70 -6.67
C ASP A 8 14.91 -2.53 -6.66
N GLY A 9 14.22 -2.91 -7.75
CA GLY A 9 12.76 -2.90 -7.83
C GLY A 9 12.06 -3.57 -6.65
N THR A 10 12.74 -4.48 -5.97
CA THR A 10 12.30 -5.12 -4.73
C THR A 10 12.07 -4.12 -3.58
N ILE A 11 12.96 -3.13 -3.38
CA ILE A 11 12.80 -2.13 -2.32
C ILE A 11 11.60 -1.24 -2.62
N ALA A 12 11.45 -0.83 -3.88
CA ALA A 12 10.29 -0.04 -4.31
C ALA A 12 8.98 -0.83 -4.13
N ALA A 13 8.96 -2.12 -4.46
CA ALA A 13 7.79 -2.98 -4.25
C ALA A 13 7.46 -3.14 -2.76
N LEU A 14 8.46 -3.36 -1.90
CA LEU A 14 8.28 -3.46 -0.45
C LEU A 14 7.79 -2.15 0.16
N GLN A 15 8.29 -1.01 -0.32
CA GLN A 15 7.81 0.31 0.10
C GLN A 15 6.32 0.51 -0.24
N LYS A 16 5.90 0.12 -1.45
CA LYS A 16 4.50 0.16 -1.85
C LYS A 16 3.64 -0.75 -0.97
N THR A 17 4.12 -1.95 -0.68
CA THR A 17 3.44 -2.91 0.20
C THR A 17 3.27 -2.35 1.62
N LEU A 18 4.31 -1.72 2.17
CA LEU A 18 4.24 -1.09 3.49
C LEU A 18 3.26 0.09 3.51
N ASN A 19 3.28 0.95 2.48
CA ASN A 19 2.35 2.07 2.38
C ASN A 19 0.89 1.58 2.28
N ALA A 20 0.65 0.55 1.46
CA ALA A 20 -0.66 -0.07 1.34
C ALA A 20 -1.11 -0.73 2.65
N GLY A 21 -0.22 -1.45 3.33
CA GLY A 21 -0.49 -2.05 4.64
C GLY A 21 -0.79 -1.01 5.72
N SER A 22 -0.08 0.11 5.72
CA SER A 22 -0.35 1.24 6.64
C SER A 22 -1.73 1.86 6.40
N LEU A 23 -2.10 2.07 5.12
CA LEU A 23 -3.42 2.59 4.78
C LEU A 23 -4.53 1.59 5.17
N ARG A 24 -4.34 0.30 4.86
CA ARG A 24 -5.27 -0.76 5.26
C ARG A 24 -5.46 -0.81 6.77
N HIS A 25 -4.38 -0.67 7.54
CA HIS A 25 -4.45 -0.62 9.00
C HIS A 25 -5.34 0.53 9.49
N LYS A 26 -5.15 1.75 8.94
CA LYS A 26 -5.98 2.92 9.27
C LYS A 26 -7.46 2.69 8.97
N VAL A 27 -7.77 2.12 7.80
CA VAL A 27 -9.15 1.85 7.40
C VAL A 27 -9.81 0.82 8.30
N LEU A 28 -9.11 -0.29 8.61
CA LEU A 28 -9.62 -1.33 9.51
C LEU A 28 -9.84 -0.80 10.93
N THR A 29 -8.90 0.00 11.43
CA THR A 29 -9.04 0.63 12.76
C THR A 29 -10.20 1.62 12.80
N SER A 30 -10.40 2.39 11.71
CA SER A 30 -11.57 3.28 11.58
C SER A 30 -12.89 2.51 11.58
N ASN A 31 -12.95 1.37 10.89
CA ASN A 31 -14.15 0.52 10.91
C ASN A 31 -14.46 0.02 12.32
N ILE A 32 -13.44 -0.43 13.07
CA ILE A 32 -13.62 -0.90 14.46
C ILE A 32 -14.08 0.24 15.37
N ALA A 33 -13.49 1.43 15.23
CA ALA A 33 -13.85 2.60 16.03
C ALA A 33 -15.29 3.07 15.79
N ASN A 34 -15.87 2.74 14.63
CA ASN A 34 -17.24 3.12 14.25
C ASN A 34 -18.22 1.97 14.31
N ILE A 35 -17.90 0.87 15.04
CA ILE A 35 -18.74 -0.31 15.10
C ILE A 35 -20.14 -0.04 15.70
N ASP A 36 -20.22 0.91 16.62
CA ASP A 36 -21.47 1.31 17.27
C ASP A 36 -22.12 2.56 16.65
N THR A 37 -21.57 3.05 15.53
CA THR A 37 -22.13 4.21 14.81
C THR A 37 -23.28 3.74 13.91
N PRO A 38 -24.53 4.19 14.12
CA PRO A 38 -25.65 3.81 13.26
C PRO A 38 -25.43 4.22 11.80
N ASN A 39 -25.88 3.38 10.87
CA ASN A 39 -25.77 3.58 9.42
C ASN A 39 -24.33 3.72 8.88
N TYR A 40 -23.30 3.40 9.66
CA TYR A 40 -21.93 3.43 9.19
C TYR A 40 -21.68 2.36 8.11
N LYS A 41 -21.03 2.78 7.02
CA LYS A 41 -20.63 1.89 5.93
C LYS A 41 -19.14 1.57 6.06
N ALA A 42 -18.81 0.30 6.22
CA ALA A 42 -17.43 -0.15 6.31
C ALA A 42 -16.65 0.18 5.05
N PHE A 43 -15.38 0.53 5.23
CA PHE A 43 -14.44 0.77 4.13
C PHE A 43 -13.50 -0.42 3.96
N GLU A 44 -13.09 -0.69 2.73
CA GLU A 44 -12.10 -1.69 2.41
C GLU A 44 -11.07 -1.16 1.41
N VAL A 45 -9.81 -1.51 1.63
CA VAL A 45 -8.71 -1.17 0.73
C VAL A 45 -8.53 -2.31 -0.26
N VAL A 46 -8.74 -2.03 -1.55
CA VAL A 46 -8.53 -3.00 -2.64
C VAL A 46 -7.05 -3.00 -3.00
N MET A 47 -6.28 -3.91 -2.39
CA MET A 47 -4.83 -3.99 -2.59
C MET A 47 -4.43 -4.80 -3.82
N GLU A 48 -5.18 -5.85 -4.15
CA GLU A 48 -4.76 -6.82 -5.17
C GLU A 48 -4.74 -6.22 -6.57
N ASP A 49 -5.72 -5.40 -6.92
CA ASP A 49 -5.78 -4.74 -8.22
C ASP A 49 -4.68 -3.68 -8.38
N GLU A 50 -4.28 -3.04 -7.30
CA GLU A 50 -3.27 -1.98 -7.32
C GLU A 50 -1.84 -2.56 -7.37
N LEU A 51 -1.58 -3.69 -6.72
CA LEU A 51 -0.29 -4.38 -6.83
C LEU A 51 -0.10 -4.99 -8.22
N LYS A 52 -1.16 -5.52 -8.84
CA LYS A 52 -1.11 -6.06 -10.20
C LYS A 52 -0.96 -4.97 -11.27
N LYS A 53 -1.62 -3.83 -11.11
CA LYS A 53 -1.52 -2.69 -12.04
C LYS A 53 -0.17 -1.98 -11.95
N ASN A 54 0.45 -1.95 -10.79
CA ASN A 54 1.74 -1.30 -10.57
C ASN A 54 2.95 -2.05 -11.13
N ASN A 55 2.78 -3.29 -11.63
CA ASN A 55 3.82 -4.00 -12.38
C ASN A 55 3.87 -3.61 -13.88
N ARG A 56 2.92 -2.81 -14.36
CA ARG A 56 3.06 -2.16 -15.67
C ARG A 56 3.85 -0.86 -15.45
N PRO A 57 4.88 -0.59 -16.28
CA PRO A 57 5.52 0.72 -16.28
C PRO A 57 4.41 1.76 -16.46
N ALA A 58 4.29 2.69 -15.52
CA ALA A 58 3.38 3.82 -15.70
C ALA A 58 3.80 4.50 -17.01
N GLU A 59 2.90 4.58 -17.99
CA GLU A 59 3.15 5.38 -19.17
C GLU A 59 3.45 6.80 -18.69
N PRO A 60 4.63 7.35 -19.02
CA PRO A 60 4.98 8.69 -18.58
C PRO A 60 3.99 9.65 -19.21
N ILE A 61 3.21 10.35 -18.38
CA ILE A 61 2.44 11.50 -18.84
C ILE A 61 3.50 12.53 -19.28
N GLU A 62 3.72 12.63 -20.57
CA GLU A 62 4.63 13.60 -21.16
C GLU A 62 3.93 14.97 -21.15
N LEU A 63 4.33 15.82 -20.22
CA LEU A 63 3.86 17.20 -20.19
C LEU A 63 4.33 17.91 -21.46
N VAL A 64 3.40 18.45 -22.24
CA VAL A 64 3.71 19.22 -23.45
C VAL A 64 4.57 20.43 -23.06
N ARG A 65 5.81 20.44 -23.53
CA ARG A 65 6.72 21.55 -23.31
C ARG A 65 6.39 22.69 -24.25
N THR A 66 6.08 23.85 -23.72
CA THR A 66 5.92 25.09 -24.49
C THR A 66 7.25 25.77 -24.79
N SER A 67 8.36 25.34 -24.18
CA SER A 67 9.72 25.82 -24.44
C SER A 67 10.77 24.75 -24.14
N SER A 68 11.82 24.66 -24.95
CA SER A 68 12.97 23.76 -24.77
C SER A 68 13.73 23.96 -23.45
N ARG A 69 13.58 25.13 -22.81
CA ARG A 69 14.20 25.48 -21.52
C ARG A 69 13.39 25.01 -20.30
N HIS A 70 12.17 24.53 -20.48
CA HIS A 70 11.37 24.01 -19.38
C HIS A 70 11.85 22.60 -19.00
N LEU A 71 12.00 22.39 -17.69
CA LEU A 71 12.30 21.07 -17.16
C LEU A 71 11.13 20.13 -17.50
N SER A 72 11.46 18.96 -18.07
CA SER A 72 10.47 17.90 -18.24
C SER A 72 10.14 17.33 -16.88
N GLY A 73 9.04 17.78 -16.27
CA GLY A 73 8.48 17.14 -15.11
C GLY A 73 7.97 15.75 -15.49
N ARG A 74 8.74 14.70 -15.21
CA ARG A 74 8.21 13.34 -15.20
C ARG A 74 7.40 13.21 -13.93
N TYR A 75 6.09 13.46 -14.03
CA TYR A 75 5.18 13.11 -12.96
C TYR A 75 4.98 11.59 -13.01
N SER A 76 5.68 10.86 -12.17
CA SER A 76 5.37 9.46 -11.92
C SER A 76 4.04 9.46 -11.15
N SER A 77 2.95 9.27 -11.87
CA SER A 77 1.65 9.02 -11.27
C SER A 77 1.72 7.69 -10.53
N SER A 78 2.08 7.74 -9.24
CA SER A 78 1.77 6.64 -8.36
C SER A 78 0.25 6.57 -8.28
N ASN A 79 -0.36 5.59 -8.93
CA ASN A 79 -1.79 5.38 -8.82
C ASN A 79 -2.19 5.34 -7.34
N PRO A 80 -3.08 6.24 -6.89
CA PRO A 80 -3.50 6.24 -5.50
C PRO A 80 -4.22 4.92 -5.18
N ILE A 81 -3.90 4.34 -4.03
CA ILE A 81 -4.57 3.14 -3.55
C ILE A 81 -6.06 3.47 -3.36
N LYS A 82 -6.93 2.72 -4.02
CA LYS A 82 -8.37 2.97 -3.97
C LYS A 82 -8.97 2.39 -2.70
N ILE A 83 -9.74 3.22 -2.00
CA ILE A 83 -10.60 2.82 -0.89
C ILE A 83 -12.01 2.66 -1.46
N LYS A 84 -12.65 1.53 -1.21
CA LYS A 84 -14.05 1.28 -1.57
C LYS A 84 -14.88 1.13 -0.30
N THR A 85 -16.12 1.58 -0.35
CA THR A 85 -17.14 1.19 0.62
C THR A 85 -17.52 -0.27 0.37
N VAL A 86 -17.70 -1.03 1.44
CA VAL A 86 -18.23 -2.38 1.35
C VAL A 86 -19.73 -2.25 1.14
N ASP A 87 -20.19 -2.53 -0.08
CA ASP A 87 -21.61 -2.62 -0.36
C ASP A 87 -22.16 -3.88 0.33
N SER A 88 -23.07 -3.66 1.25
CA SER A 88 -23.76 -4.71 1.98
C SER A 88 -24.95 -5.29 1.19
N SER A 89 -24.80 -5.44 -0.12
CA SER A 89 -25.82 -6.05 -0.94
C SER A 89 -25.95 -7.54 -0.57
N GLY A 90 -26.73 -7.83 0.46
CA GLY A 90 -27.15 -9.17 0.79
C GLY A 90 -27.15 -9.59 2.26
N ASN A 91 -26.36 -8.99 3.15
CA ASN A 91 -26.27 -9.44 4.54
C ASN A 91 -26.10 -8.26 5.52
N ASN A 92 -27.11 -7.41 5.64
CA ASN A 92 -27.19 -6.50 6.78
C ASN A 92 -27.62 -7.32 8.01
N PHE A 93 -26.67 -7.83 8.76
CA PHE A 93 -26.93 -8.55 10.02
C PHE A 93 -27.35 -7.62 11.16
N ARG A 94 -27.19 -6.30 11.01
CA ARG A 94 -27.47 -5.32 12.05
C ARG A 94 -28.65 -4.43 11.67
N ALA A 95 -29.61 -4.33 12.60
CA ALA A 95 -30.82 -3.52 12.45
C ALA A 95 -30.52 -2.00 12.39
N ASP A 96 -29.35 -1.57 12.87
CA ASP A 96 -28.89 -0.19 12.86
C ASP A 96 -28.28 0.26 11.50
N GLY A 97 -28.26 -0.62 10.50
CA GLY A 97 -27.72 -0.33 9.18
C GLY A 97 -26.19 -0.25 9.10
N ASN A 98 -25.49 -0.56 10.20
CA ASN A 98 -24.03 -0.65 10.23
C ASN A 98 -23.56 -1.91 9.50
N THR A 99 -22.53 -1.79 8.66
CA THR A 99 -22.01 -2.90 7.84
C THR A 99 -20.68 -3.45 8.35
N VAL A 100 -20.21 -3.00 9.53
CA VAL A 100 -18.98 -3.50 10.13
C VAL A 100 -19.22 -4.84 10.80
N ASP A 101 -18.47 -5.85 10.36
CA ASP A 101 -18.35 -7.15 11.01
C ASP A 101 -17.05 -7.14 11.84
N LEU A 102 -17.18 -7.27 13.17
CA LEU A 102 -16.04 -7.19 14.09
C LEU A 102 -15.07 -8.34 13.87
N ASP A 103 -15.57 -9.57 13.83
CA ASP A 103 -14.74 -10.78 13.75
C ASP A 103 -13.93 -10.78 12.44
N ARG A 104 -14.61 -10.48 11.35
CA ARG A 104 -13.98 -10.35 10.03
C ARG A 104 -12.95 -9.21 10.00
N THR A 105 -13.26 -8.07 10.62
CA THR A 105 -12.38 -6.90 10.62
C THR A 105 -11.14 -7.15 11.48
N MET A 106 -11.30 -7.80 12.63
CA MET A 106 -10.19 -8.21 13.50
C MET A 106 -9.30 -9.26 12.83
N GLY A 107 -9.87 -10.23 12.13
CA GLY A 107 -9.12 -11.20 11.34
C GLY A 107 -8.26 -10.52 10.26
N LYS A 108 -8.85 -9.58 9.49
CA LYS A 108 -8.12 -8.79 8.48
C LYS A 108 -7.04 -7.91 9.11
N LEU A 109 -7.27 -7.37 10.32
CA LEU A 109 -6.28 -6.56 11.04
C LEU A 109 -5.07 -7.40 11.47
N ALA A 110 -5.32 -8.61 11.98
CA ALA A 110 -4.27 -9.56 12.34
C ALA A 110 -3.44 -9.97 11.12
N GLU A 111 -4.09 -10.36 10.03
CA GLU A 111 -3.45 -10.68 8.75
C GLU A 111 -2.56 -9.52 8.25
N ASN A 112 -3.12 -8.31 8.20
CA ASN A 112 -2.40 -7.12 7.75
C ASN A 112 -1.16 -6.84 8.64
N THR A 113 -1.28 -7.06 9.95
CA THR A 113 -0.17 -6.88 10.90
C THR A 113 0.97 -7.86 10.61
N ILE A 114 0.66 -9.12 10.31
CA ILE A 114 1.66 -10.15 9.97
C ILE A 114 2.36 -9.78 8.66
N LEU A 115 1.60 -9.43 7.62
CA LEU A 115 2.15 -9.03 6.32
C LEU A 115 3.04 -7.78 6.43
N TYR A 116 2.59 -6.78 7.17
CA TYR A 116 3.35 -5.55 7.40
C TYR A 116 4.69 -5.82 8.11
N ARG A 117 4.65 -6.60 9.19
CA ARG A 117 5.86 -7.00 9.93
C ARG A 117 6.83 -7.79 9.06
N SER A 118 6.33 -8.72 8.25
CA SER A 118 7.14 -9.51 7.33
C SER A 118 7.84 -8.62 6.29
N ALA A 119 7.11 -7.70 5.66
CA ALA A 119 7.69 -6.75 4.71
C ALA A 119 8.74 -5.84 5.37
N ALA A 120 8.48 -5.35 6.58
CA ALA A 120 9.42 -4.54 7.34
C ALA A 120 10.69 -5.31 7.70
N GLN A 121 10.59 -6.59 8.06
CA GLN A 121 11.75 -7.44 8.31
C GLN A 121 12.59 -7.68 7.06
N ILE A 122 11.96 -7.87 5.90
CA ILE A 122 12.66 -8.05 4.63
C ILE A 122 13.45 -6.79 4.27
N ILE A 123 12.83 -5.60 4.40
CA ILE A 123 13.53 -4.33 4.17
C ILE A 123 14.72 -4.18 5.14
N LYS A 124 14.51 -4.44 6.42
CA LYS A 124 15.58 -4.39 7.43
C LYS A 124 16.75 -5.29 7.04
N LYS A 125 16.48 -6.54 6.65
CA LYS A 125 17.52 -7.47 6.20
C LYS A 125 18.26 -6.97 4.96
N LYS A 126 17.56 -6.39 3.98
CA LYS A 126 18.17 -5.79 2.79
C LYS A 126 19.14 -4.66 3.16
N PHE A 127 18.71 -3.72 4.00
CA PHE A 127 19.58 -2.63 4.47
C PHE A 127 20.76 -3.13 5.30
N GLN A 128 20.55 -4.14 6.11
CA GLN A 128 21.64 -4.75 6.88
C GLN A 128 22.67 -5.44 5.98
N GLY A 129 22.21 -6.11 4.92
CA GLY A 129 23.09 -6.69 3.89
C GLY A 129 23.93 -5.60 3.19
N LEU A 130 23.31 -4.50 2.77
CA LEU A 130 24.03 -3.36 2.19
C LEU A 130 25.05 -2.76 3.17
N LYS A 131 24.65 -2.55 4.43
CA LYS A 131 25.55 -2.07 5.47
C LYS A 131 26.76 -3.00 5.67
N ASN A 132 26.51 -4.30 5.75
CA ASN A 132 27.58 -5.30 5.89
C ASN A 132 28.52 -5.31 4.69
N ALA A 133 28.00 -5.17 3.45
CA ALA A 133 28.82 -5.08 2.25
C ALA A 133 29.72 -3.85 2.26
N ILE A 134 29.24 -2.71 2.76
CA ILE A 134 30.03 -1.48 2.89
C ILE A 134 31.08 -1.59 4.01
N GLN A 135 30.71 -2.23 5.13
CA GLN A 135 31.61 -2.37 6.29
C GLN A 135 32.50 -3.61 6.22
N GLY A 136 32.06 -4.65 5.55
CA GLY A 136 32.77 -5.95 5.46
C GLY A 136 33.92 -5.99 4.45
N GLY A 137 34.15 -4.92 3.70
CA GLY A 137 35.36 -4.74 2.90
C GLY A 137 36.62 -4.42 3.72
N SER A 138 36.49 -4.35 5.05
CA SER A 138 37.58 -4.12 6.00
C SER A 138 37.81 -5.39 6.85
N LYS A 139 38.38 -6.42 6.22
CA LYS A 139 39.16 -7.46 6.89
C LYS A 139 40.42 -7.69 6.08
#